data_463ec75470332ba9f3be0a4578972ec8
#
_entry.id   463ec75470332ba9f3be0a4578972ec8
#
_cell.length_a   1.000
_cell.length_b   1.000
_cell.length_c   1.000
_cell.angle_alpha   90.00
_cell.angle_beta   90.00
_cell.angle_gamma   90.00
#
_symmetry.space_group_name_H-M   'P 1'
#
loop_
_entity.id
_entity.type
_entity.pdbx_description
1 polymer ?
#
loop_
_entity_poly.entity_id
_entity_poly.type
_entity_poly.pdbx_seq_one_letter_code
_entity_poly.pdbx_strand_id
1 'polypeptide(L)'
;MGAVDMRLAIVASHPIQYHAPLFRELAMQIDLTVFFAHRATQADQADAGFGVGFDWDVDLLSGYEHVFLRNVARKPSLEHFTGCDTPDLGRRLAEGHFDAVLVMGWHLKSFIQALLVAKLQGLPIMARGDSHLQTPRGAMKKLAKAFAYPRFLCLFDAALYVGERSRAYWRHYRYSSTRLFFSPHCVDAEWFAQRATPEARAALRARLGIAPDRRVVLFAGKLVPFKRPLDLITAVSQLKSRGPETEVLVAGSGPLRPEIERAATAADVPCHMLGFCNQSEMPAIYAASDVLVLPSSGRETWGLVANEALACGRPIVVSDAVGCAPDLAADGSAGRVYPMGDVAALARALHDVLLHPPICEAISVRSARYSIAVAVEGILRATEFVVQQRARRGEPTFRGSR
;
A
#
# COMPACT_ATOMS: atom_id res chain seq x y z
N MET A 1 16.04 9.12 25.82
CA MET A 1 15.46 7.94 26.46
C MET A 1 16.01 6.75 25.71
N GLY A 2 16.72 5.86 26.37
CA GLY A 2 17.34 4.70 25.73
C GLY A 2 16.31 3.81 25.05
N ALA A 3 16.75 2.98 24.10
CA ALA A 3 15.92 2.00 23.40
C ALA A 3 15.02 1.29 24.41
N VAL A 4 13.72 1.42 24.22
CA VAL A 4 12.75 0.82 25.15
C VAL A 4 12.84 -0.68 24.91
N ASP A 5 13.13 -1.42 25.97
CA ASP A 5 13.25 -2.89 26.00
C ASP A 5 11.86 -3.54 25.87
N MET A 6 11.13 -3.16 24.79
CA MET A 6 9.79 -3.68 24.47
C MET A 6 9.88 -4.72 23.36
N ARG A 7 9.09 -5.77 23.49
CA ARG A 7 9.00 -6.87 22.53
C ARG A 7 7.66 -6.84 21.79
N LEU A 8 7.70 -6.63 20.46
CA LEU A 8 6.52 -6.51 19.62
C LEU A 8 6.34 -7.74 18.71
N ALA A 9 5.15 -8.34 18.76
CA ALA A 9 4.71 -9.32 17.77
C ALA A 9 3.91 -8.62 16.66
N ILE A 10 4.27 -8.82 15.39
CA ILE A 10 3.45 -8.45 14.26
C ILE A 10 2.86 -9.69 13.60
N VAL A 11 1.53 -9.70 13.39
CA VAL A 11 0.87 -10.76 12.61
C VAL A 11 0.50 -10.20 11.26
N ALA A 12 1.13 -10.72 10.21
CA ALA A 12 0.93 -10.32 8.82
C ALA A 12 0.39 -11.50 7.98
N SER A 13 -0.23 -11.20 6.86
CA SER A 13 -0.76 -12.25 5.97
C SER A 13 0.36 -13.07 5.33
N HIS A 14 1.28 -12.45 4.65
CA HIS A 14 2.43 -13.04 3.94
C HIS A 14 3.50 -11.98 3.75
N PRO A 15 4.75 -12.36 3.39
CA PRO A 15 5.79 -11.40 3.03
C PRO A 15 5.40 -10.63 1.77
N ILE A 16 5.50 -9.29 1.82
CA ILE A 16 5.28 -8.39 0.68
C ILE A 16 6.36 -7.30 0.64
N GLN A 17 6.70 -6.86 -0.56
CA GLN A 17 7.82 -5.94 -0.81
C GLN A 17 7.69 -4.58 -0.09
N TYR A 18 6.48 -4.14 0.24
CA TYR A 18 6.27 -2.87 0.93
C TYR A 18 6.40 -2.96 2.46
N HIS A 19 6.21 -4.16 3.02
CA HIS A 19 6.33 -4.37 4.46
C HIS A 19 7.75 -4.77 4.88
N ALA A 20 8.51 -5.45 4.04
CA ALA A 20 9.85 -5.90 4.38
C ALA A 20 10.78 -4.74 4.82
N PRO A 21 10.88 -3.61 4.08
CA PRO A 21 11.69 -2.48 4.52
C PRO A 21 11.17 -1.83 5.81
N LEU A 22 9.84 -1.77 6.00
CA LEU A 22 9.22 -1.28 7.23
C LEU A 22 9.61 -2.16 8.44
N PHE A 23 9.57 -3.49 8.28
CA PHE A 23 9.93 -4.41 9.35
C PHE A 23 11.43 -4.37 9.68
N ARG A 24 12.30 -4.19 8.68
CA ARG A 24 13.74 -3.99 8.90
C ARG A 24 14.03 -2.75 9.74
N GLU A 25 13.46 -1.62 9.35
CA GLU A 25 13.63 -0.35 10.07
C GLU A 25 13.07 -0.43 11.50
N LEU A 26 11.92 -1.09 11.67
CA LEU A 26 11.32 -1.27 12.98
C LEU A 26 12.16 -2.20 13.87
N ALA A 27 12.74 -3.27 13.32
CA ALA A 27 13.58 -4.22 14.06
C ALA A 27 14.91 -3.59 14.55
N MET A 28 15.35 -2.48 13.97
CA MET A 28 16.49 -1.72 14.50
C MET A 28 16.15 -0.93 15.76
N GLN A 29 14.87 -0.73 16.06
CA GLN A 29 14.40 0.17 17.12
C GLN A 29 13.65 -0.56 18.26
N ILE A 30 13.18 -1.80 18.04
CA ILE A 30 12.42 -2.60 19.00
C ILE A 30 12.71 -4.09 18.77
N ASP A 31 12.62 -4.92 19.83
CA ASP A 31 12.66 -6.39 19.66
C ASP A 31 11.41 -6.86 18.91
N LEU A 32 11.58 -7.22 17.64
CA LEU A 32 10.49 -7.50 16.69
C LEU A 32 10.50 -8.96 16.27
N THR A 33 9.34 -9.63 16.38
CA THR A 33 9.09 -10.89 15.68
C THR A 33 7.86 -10.77 14.77
N VAL A 34 7.99 -11.09 13.50
CA VAL A 34 6.91 -11.07 12.51
C VAL A 34 6.37 -12.48 12.25
N PHE A 35 5.09 -12.70 12.49
CA PHE A 35 4.39 -13.95 12.23
C PHE A 35 3.62 -13.85 10.91
N PHE A 36 3.99 -14.68 9.93
CA PHE A 36 3.30 -14.77 8.64
C PHE A 36 2.27 -15.90 8.66
N ALA A 37 1.01 -15.57 8.37
CA ALA A 37 -0.09 -16.53 8.36
C ALA A 37 -0.09 -17.45 7.12
N HIS A 38 0.57 -17.04 6.04
CA HIS A 38 0.57 -17.75 4.77
C HIS A 38 1.96 -17.62 4.09
N ARG A 39 2.39 -18.70 3.45
CA ARG A 39 3.55 -18.70 2.55
C ARG A 39 3.01 -18.60 1.12
N ALA A 40 3.02 -17.39 0.57
CA ALA A 40 2.57 -17.18 -0.80
C ALA A 40 3.44 -17.97 -1.79
N THR A 41 2.78 -18.57 -2.78
CA THR A 41 3.42 -19.28 -3.90
C THR A 41 3.29 -18.45 -5.17
N GLN A 42 4.04 -18.84 -6.23
CA GLN A 42 3.90 -18.22 -7.54
C GLN A 42 2.46 -18.33 -8.09
N ALA A 43 1.75 -19.42 -7.78
CA ALA A 43 0.34 -19.59 -8.15
C ALA A 43 -0.56 -18.57 -7.44
N ASP A 44 -0.34 -18.33 -6.14
CA ASP A 44 -1.07 -17.31 -5.40
C ASP A 44 -0.86 -15.90 -6.01
N GLN A 45 0.33 -15.60 -6.53
CA GLN A 45 0.63 -14.33 -7.21
C GLN A 45 -0.11 -14.22 -8.55
N ALA A 46 -0.15 -15.29 -9.33
CA ALA A 46 -0.90 -15.34 -10.59
C ALA A 46 -2.42 -15.13 -10.33
N ASP A 47 -2.98 -15.86 -9.37
CA ASP A 47 -4.40 -15.79 -8.97
C ASP A 47 -4.77 -14.42 -8.39
N ALA A 48 -3.82 -13.74 -7.75
CA ALA A 48 -4.02 -12.37 -7.27
C ALA A 48 -4.27 -11.33 -8.39
N GLY A 49 -4.37 -11.76 -9.65
CA GLY A 49 -4.78 -10.94 -10.80
C GLY A 49 -3.63 -10.38 -11.64
N PHE A 50 -2.40 -10.87 -11.43
CA PHE A 50 -1.29 -10.59 -12.36
C PHE A 50 -1.35 -11.49 -13.60
N GLY A 51 -1.99 -12.66 -13.50
CA GLY A 51 -2.10 -13.64 -14.59
C GLY A 51 -0.79 -14.33 -14.95
N VAL A 52 0.28 -14.06 -14.20
CA VAL A 52 1.62 -14.67 -14.32
C VAL A 52 2.13 -15.03 -12.93
N GLY A 53 2.71 -16.22 -12.79
CA GLY A 53 3.43 -16.63 -11.60
C GLY A 53 4.80 -15.95 -11.56
N PHE A 54 5.17 -15.37 -10.42
CA PHE A 54 6.48 -14.77 -10.22
C PHE A 54 6.91 -14.83 -8.76
N ASP A 55 8.19 -14.67 -8.54
CA ASP A 55 8.76 -14.37 -7.22
C ASP A 55 9.25 -12.92 -7.22
N TRP A 56 9.16 -12.25 -6.07
CA TRP A 56 9.73 -10.92 -5.93
C TRP A 56 11.25 -10.99 -6.06
N ASP A 57 11.83 -10.10 -6.85
CA ASP A 57 13.28 -9.98 -7.10
C ASP A 57 14.00 -9.11 -6.05
N VAL A 58 13.35 -8.88 -4.93
CA VAL A 58 13.89 -8.19 -3.75
C VAL A 58 13.79 -9.10 -2.53
N ASP A 59 14.73 -8.93 -1.61
CA ASP A 59 14.70 -9.68 -0.36
C ASP A 59 13.55 -9.25 0.54
N LEU A 60 12.73 -10.22 0.95
CA LEU A 60 11.54 -9.98 1.76
C LEU A 60 11.69 -10.40 3.22
N LEU A 61 12.73 -11.17 3.57
CA LEU A 61 12.76 -11.88 4.85
C LEU A 61 13.97 -11.53 5.73
N SER A 62 15.08 -11.07 5.19
CA SER A 62 16.25 -10.71 6.00
C SER A 62 16.10 -9.38 6.74
N GLY A 63 16.86 -9.25 7.83
CA GLY A 63 16.94 -8.02 8.62
C GLY A 63 15.89 -7.89 9.74
N TYR A 64 15.06 -8.91 9.96
CA TYR A 64 14.14 -9.01 11.11
C TYR A 64 13.82 -10.47 11.44
N GLU A 65 13.49 -10.76 12.69
CA GLU A 65 13.05 -12.10 13.09
C GLU A 65 11.65 -12.39 12.54
N HIS A 66 11.46 -13.56 11.94
CA HIS A 66 10.18 -13.95 11.39
C HIS A 66 9.88 -15.44 11.56
N VAL A 67 8.60 -15.77 11.63
CA VAL A 67 8.08 -17.13 11.78
C VAL A 67 6.90 -17.33 10.83
N PHE A 68 6.95 -18.37 10.00
CA PHE A 68 5.77 -18.84 9.28
C PHE A 68 4.92 -19.72 10.19
N LEU A 69 3.69 -19.30 10.42
CA LEU A 69 2.69 -20.07 11.17
C LEU A 69 2.20 -21.26 10.34
N ARG A 70 1.75 -22.29 11.06
CA ARG A 70 1.14 -23.45 10.42
C ARG A 70 -0.28 -23.11 9.97
N ASN A 71 -0.46 -22.84 8.67
CA ASN A 71 -1.80 -22.65 8.10
C ASN A 71 -2.47 -24.00 7.86
N VAL A 72 -3.56 -24.29 8.57
CA VAL A 72 -4.35 -25.53 8.46
C VAL A 72 -5.65 -25.31 7.68
N ALA A 73 -5.80 -24.19 6.99
CA ALA A 73 -6.98 -23.91 6.18
C ALA A 73 -7.18 -25.00 5.10
N ARG A 74 -8.41 -25.43 4.89
CA ARG A 74 -8.75 -26.45 3.87
C ARG A 74 -8.40 -25.97 2.45
N LYS A 75 -8.53 -24.65 2.21
CA LYS A 75 -8.13 -23.99 0.97
C LYS A 75 -7.32 -22.74 1.36
N PRO A 76 -5.99 -22.87 1.47
CA PRO A 76 -5.15 -21.73 1.80
C PRO A 76 -5.32 -20.62 0.76
N SER A 77 -5.54 -19.38 1.21
CA SER A 77 -5.75 -18.23 0.34
C SER A 77 -5.69 -16.93 1.14
N LEU A 78 -5.36 -15.83 0.50
CA LEU A 78 -5.41 -14.48 1.05
C LEU A 78 -6.72 -13.75 0.74
N GLU A 79 -7.54 -14.29 -0.16
CA GLU A 79 -8.77 -13.65 -0.63
C GLU A 79 -9.99 -13.96 0.25
N HIS A 80 -9.97 -15.09 0.97
CA HIS A 80 -11.09 -15.57 1.76
C HIS A 80 -10.81 -15.53 3.24
N PHE A 81 -11.80 -15.16 4.04
CA PHE A 81 -11.67 -15.08 5.49
C PHE A 81 -11.04 -16.34 6.12
N THR A 82 -11.47 -17.52 5.69
CA THR A 82 -11.01 -18.83 6.20
C THR A 82 -9.74 -19.34 5.52
N GLY A 83 -9.15 -18.59 4.59
CA GLY A 83 -7.96 -19.03 3.85
C GLY A 83 -6.66 -19.04 4.65
N CYS A 84 -6.65 -18.39 5.82
CA CYS A 84 -5.56 -18.45 6.78
C CYS A 84 -6.10 -18.88 8.15
N ASP A 85 -5.78 -20.07 8.59
CA ASP A 85 -6.15 -20.64 9.89
C ASP A 85 -4.90 -21.11 10.62
N THR A 86 -4.48 -20.39 11.66
CA THR A 86 -3.17 -20.56 12.32
C THR A 86 -3.31 -20.88 13.81
N PRO A 87 -3.69 -22.12 14.17
CA PRO A 87 -3.96 -22.50 15.56
C PRO A 87 -2.73 -22.47 16.48
N ASP A 88 -1.52 -22.51 15.95
CA ASP A 88 -0.28 -22.45 16.70
C ASP A 88 0.11 -21.04 17.16
N LEU A 89 -0.55 -20.00 16.65
CA LEU A 89 -0.27 -18.60 17.01
C LEU A 89 -0.39 -18.37 18.53
N GLY A 90 -1.39 -18.96 19.19
CA GLY A 90 -1.60 -18.79 20.64
C GLY A 90 -0.41 -19.25 21.48
N ARG A 91 0.13 -20.42 21.15
CA ARG A 91 1.33 -20.96 21.81
C ARG A 91 2.55 -20.08 21.52
N ARG A 92 2.72 -19.65 20.26
CA ARG A 92 3.86 -18.79 19.85
C ARG A 92 3.87 -17.45 20.58
N LEU A 93 2.69 -16.82 20.73
CA LEU A 93 2.57 -15.56 21.48
C LEU A 93 2.88 -15.75 22.98
N ALA A 94 2.46 -16.87 23.59
CA ALA A 94 2.76 -17.16 24.99
C ALA A 94 4.26 -17.42 25.22
N GLU A 95 4.90 -18.23 24.36
CA GLU A 95 6.32 -18.56 24.43
C GLU A 95 7.22 -17.34 24.18
N GLY A 96 6.75 -16.39 23.37
CA GLY A 96 7.55 -15.24 22.93
C GLY A 96 7.59 -14.08 23.93
N HIS A 97 6.81 -14.09 25.01
CA HIS A 97 6.79 -13.05 26.05
C HIS A 97 6.69 -11.61 25.51
N PHE A 98 5.79 -11.38 24.57
CA PHE A 98 5.59 -10.08 23.93
C PHE A 98 4.90 -9.08 24.87
N ASP A 99 5.23 -7.79 24.71
CA ASP A 99 4.57 -6.69 25.42
C ASP A 99 3.31 -6.21 24.68
N ALA A 100 3.28 -6.34 23.35
CA ALA A 100 2.13 -5.98 22.51
C ALA A 100 2.07 -6.81 21.23
N VAL A 101 0.89 -6.84 20.62
CA VAL A 101 0.63 -7.47 19.31
C VAL A 101 0.09 -6.44 18.34
N LEU A 102 0.61 -6.41 17.11
CA LEU A 102 0.08 -5.63 16.00
C LEU A 102 -0.43 -6.56 14.89
N VAL A 103 -1.68 -6.45 14.48
CA VAL A 103 -2.22 -7.16 13.32
C VAL A 103 -2.28 -6.25 12.10
N MET A 104 -1.85 -6.74 10.94
CA MET A 104 -1.84 -6.01 9.67
C MET A 104 -3.17 -6.18 8.93
N GLY A 105 -4.28 -5.93 9.63
CA GLY A 105 -5.63 -6.06 9.11
C GLY A 105 -6.55 -6.88 10.03
N TRP A 106 -7.77 -7.16 9.54
CA TRP A 106 -8.79 -7.97 10.26
C TRP A 106 -9.68 -8.79 9.33
N HIS A 107 -9.28 -8.97 8.08
CA HIS A 107 -10.08 -9.67 7.05
C HIS A 107 -9.81 -11.18 6.98
N LEU A 108 -8.77 -11.68 7.63
CA LEU A 108 -8.40 -13.10 7.69
C LEU A 108 -8.73 -13.70 9.06
N LYS A 109 -9.04 -15.00 9.11
CA LYS A 109 -9.30 -15.74 10.35
C LYS A 109 -8.09 -15.65 11.30
N SER A 110 -6.85 -15.73 10.79
CA SER A 110 -5.63 -15.60 11.59
C SER A 110 -5.55 -14.28 12.37
N PHE A 111 -6.01 -13.16 11.80
CA PHE A 111 -6.04 -11.88 12.52
C PHE A 111 -7.07 -11.87 13.65
N ILE A 112 -8.21 -12.55 13.44
CA ILE A 112 -9.22 -12.72 14.51
C ILE A 112 -8.72 -13.68 15.58
N GLN A 113 -7.99 -14.74 15.22
CA GLN A 113 -7.31 -15.62 16.16
C GLN A 113 -6.28 -14.84 17.00
N ALA A 114 -5.49 -13.96 16.36
CA ALA A 114 -4.57 -13.08 17.08
C ALA A 114 -5.29 -12.17 18.09
N LEU A 115 -6.42 -11.57 17.68
CA LEU A 115 -7.24 -10.75 18.58
C LEU A 115 -7.73 -11.53 19.79
N LEU A 116 -8.32 -12.70 19.55
CA LEU A 116 -8.87 -13.54 20.63
C LEU A 116 -7.78 -14.02 21.60
N VAL A 117 -6.67 -14.51 21.04
CA VAL A 117 -5.55 -15.01 21.84
C VAL A 117 -4.92 -13.88 22.64
N ALA A 118 -4.67 -12.72 22.06
CA ALA A 118 -4.11 -11.58 22.76
C ALA A 118 -5.01 -11.17 23.94
N LYS A 119 -6.33 -11.12 23.76
CA LYS A 119 -7.27 -10.82 24.85
C LYS A 119 -7.27 -11.89 25.94
N LEU A 120 -7.20 -13.17 25.58
CA LEU A 120 -7.13 -14.26 26.56
C LEU A 120 -5.82 -14.25 27.38
N GLN A 121 -4.73 -13.81 26.77
CA GLN A 121 -3.42 -13.71 27.43
C GLN A 121 -3.17 -12.35 28.10
N GLY A 122 -4.14 -11.41 28.07
CA GLY A 122 -3.98 -10.06 28.57
C GLY A 122 -2.93 -9.23 27.82
N LEU A 123 -2.62 -9.57 26.56
CA LEU A 123 -1.70 -8.82 25.73
C LEU A 123 -2.44 -7.65 25.05
N PRO A 124 -1.90 -6.43 25.12
CA PRO A 124 -2.42 -5.32 24.32
C PRO A 124 -2.35 -5.65 22.83
N ILE A 125 -3.43 -5.35 22.09
CA ILE A 125 -3.47 -5.60 20.67
C ILE A 125 -3.83 -4.35 19.87
N MET A 126 -3.07 -4.10 18.81
CA MET A 126 -3.21 -3.00 17.89
C MET A 126 -3.61 -3.51 16.51
N ALA A 127 -4.27 -2.67 15.71
CA ALA A 127 -4.58 -3.00 14.32
C ALA A 127 -4.13 -1.89 13.38
N ARG A 128 -3.48 -2.25 12.26
CA ARG A 128 -3.16 -1.35 11.15
C ARG A 128 -3.94 -1.77 9.91
N GLY A 129 -4.60 -0.82 9.23
CA GLY A 129 -5.39 -1.15 8.05
C GLY A 129 -5.75 0.06 7.21
N ASP A 130 -6.01 -0.20 5.93
CA ASP A 130 -6.28 0.75 4.86
C ASP A 130 -7.77 0.83 4.47
N SER A 131 -8.65 0.22 5.26
CA SER A 131 -10.09 0.26 4.99
C SER A 131 -10.62 1.69 4.91
N HIS A 132 -11.50 1.96 3.94
CA HIS A 132 -12.16 3.24 3.78
C HIS A 132 -13.66 3.11 3.45
N LEU A 133 -14.41 4.21 3.54
CA LEU A 133 -15.86 4.24 3.40
C LEU A 133 -16.34 4.15 1.94
N GLN A 134 -15.51 4.48 0.98
CA GLN A 134 -15.86 4.53 -0.45
C GLN A 134 -15.88 3.17 -1.14
N THR A 135 -15.38 2.11 -0.49
CA THR A 135 -15.50 0.75 -1.04
C THR A 135 -16.98 0.40 -1.26
N PRO A 136 -17.40 0.05 -2.48
CA PRO A 136 -18.79 -0.28 -2.77
C PRO A 136 -19.29 -1.44 -1.92
N ARG A 137 -20.40 -1.26 -1.20
CA ARG A 137 -21.03 -2.27 -0.35
C ARG A 137 -22.55 -2.12 -0.41
N GLY A 138 -23.26 -3.24 -0.45
CA GLY A 138 -24.72 -3.23 -0.38
C GLY A 138 -25.25 -2.65 0.94
N ALA A 139 -26.48 -2.12 0.93
CA ALA A 139 -27.11 -1.44 2.07
C ALA A 139 -27.18 -2.31 3.34
N MET A 140 -27.53 -3.58 3.21
CA MET A 140 -27.58 -4.52 4.35
C MET A 140 -26.22 -4.70 5.02
N LYS A 141 -25.14 -4.84 4.21
CA LYS A 141 -23.77 -4.93 4.76
C LYS A 141 -23.34 -3.62 5.46
N LYS A 142 -23.75 -2.46 4.94
CA LYS A 142 -23.50 -1.16 5.58
C LYS A 142 -24.20 -1.08 6.92
N LEU A 143 -25.47 -1.47 6.99
CA LEU A 143 -26.27 -1.46 8.22
C LEU A 143 -25.69 -2.44 9.27
N ALA A 144 -25.41 -3.68 8.90
CA ALA A 144 -24.78 -4.66 9.78
C ALA A 144 -23.44 -4.15 10.36
N LYS A 145 -22.61 -3.52 9.51
CA LYS A 145 -21.37 -2.90 9.97
C LYS A 145 -21.60 -1.72 10.92
N ALA A 146 -22.59 -0.88 10.68
CA ALA A 146 -22.89 0.27 11.55
C ALA A 146 -23.17 -0.18 13.00
N PHE A 147 -23.79 -1.35 13.21
CA PHE A 147 -24.05 -1.91 14.53
C PHE A 147 -22.87 -2.70 15.11
N ALA A 148 -22.25 -3.56 14.31
CA ALA A 148 -21.23 -4.49 14.79
C ALA A 148 -19.85 -3.85 14.94
N TYR A 149 -19.45 -2.99 14.00
CA TYR A 149 -18.08 -2.47 13.91
C TYR A 149 -17.67 -1.55 15.06
N PRO A 150 -18.50 -0.65 15.61
CA PRO A 150 -18.10 0.13 16.77
C PRO A 150 -17.65 -0.75 17.94
N ARG A 151 -18.37 -1.87 18.19
CA ARG A 151 -18.02 -2.84 19.24
C ARG A 151 -16.79 -3.67 18.88
N PHE A 152 -16.73 -4.16 17.64
CA PHE A 152 -15.60 -4.94 17.16
C PHE A 152 -14.30 -4.14 17.17
N LEU A 153 -14.29 -2.94 16.63
CA LEU A 153 -13.07 -2.12 16.55
C LEU A 153 -12.60 -1.67 17.94
N CYS A 154 -13.49 -1.47 18.91
CA CYS A 154 -13.13 -1.15 20.30
C CYS A 154 -12.35 -2.27 21.00
N LEU A 155 -12.32 -3.50 20.47
CA LEU A 155 -11.51 -4.58 21.01
C LEU A 155 -10.01 -4.34 20.79
N PHE A 156 -9.62 -3.52 19.81
CA PHE A 156 -8.22 -3.12 19.65
C PHE A 156 -7.87 -1.99 20.62
N ASP A 157 -6.72 -2.11 21.31
CA ASP A 157 -6.28 -1.14 22.32
C ASP A 157 -5.74 0.15 21.69
N ALA A 158 -5.14 0.07 20.51
CA ALA A 158 -4.83 1.19 19.62
C ALA A 158 -5.04 0.81 18.16
N ALA A 159 -5.16 1.82 17.32
CA ALA A 159 -5.31 1.63 15.88
C ALA A 159 -4.34 2.55 15.11
N LEU A 160 -3.79 2.03 14.01
CA LEU A 160 -2.88 2.75 13.15
C LEU A 160 -3.56 3.00 11.79
N TYR A 161 -3.73 4.27 11.46
CA TYR A 161 -4.31 4.67 10.19
C TYR A 161 -3.21 5.03 9.18
N VAL A 162 -3.43 4.65 7.92
CA VAL A 162 -2.44 4.79 6.86
C VAL A 162 -2.57 6.08 6.06
N GLY A 163 -3.70 6.80 6.22
CA GLY A 163 -4.02 8.05 5.56
C GLY A 163 -5.38 8.55 5.97
N GLU A 164 -5.80 9.71 5.46
CA GLU A 164 -7.01 10.42 5.89
C GLU A 164 -8.30 9.60 5.69
N ARG A 165 -8.39 8.79 4.63
CA ARG A 165 -9.57 7.93 4.42
C ARG A 165 -9.68 6.81 5.43
N SER A 166 -8.57 6.18 5.80
CA SER A 166 -8.59 5.18 6.87
C SER A 166 -8.81 5.81 8.23
N ARG A 167 -8.29 7.02 8.50
CA ARG A 167 -8.61 7.81 9.69
C ARG A 167 -10.11 8.10 9.80
N ALA A 168 -10.71 8.57 8.68
CA ALA A 168 -12.14 8.82 8.60
C ALA A 168 -12.97 7.54 8.83
N TYR A 169 -12.49 6.39 8.34
CA TYR A 169 -13.12 5.09 8.58
C TYR A 169 -13.17 4.73 10.07
N TRP A 170 -12.06 4.82 10.80
CA TRP A 170 -12.02 4.57 12.23
C TRP A 170 -12.95 5.51 13.00
N ARG A 171 -12.92 6.80 12.70
CA ARG A 171 -13.79 7.81 13.33
C ARG A 171 -15.27 7.59 13.02
N HIS A 172 -15.62 7.18 11.81
CA HIS A 172 -16.99 6.85 11.42
C HIS A 172 -17.60 5.76 12.33
N TYR A 173 -16.79 4.74 12.67
CA TYR A 173 -17.19 3.70 13.60
C TYR A 173 -16.93 4.05 15.07
N ARG A 174 -16.81 5.36 15.39
CA ARG A 174 -16.70 5.90 16.75
C ARG A 174 -15.46 5.43 17.53
N TYR A 175 -14.40 5.05 16.83
CA TYR A 175 -13.13 4.75 17.48
C TYR A 175 -12.50 6.03 18.04
N SER A 176 -11.95 5.96 19.28
CA SER A 176 -11.41 7.13 19.97
C SER A 176 -10.20 7.71 19.24
N SER A 177 -10.21 9.02 19.01
CA SER A 177 -9.08 9.73 18.38
C SER A 177 -7.80 9.70 19.24
N THR A 178 -7.91 9.54 20.56
CA THR A 178 -6.75 9.42 21.46
C THR A 178 -6.02 8.08 21.34
N ARG A 179 -6.61 7.13 20.64
CA ARG A 179 -6.07 5.78 20.39
C ARG A 179 -5.74 5.56 18.90
N LEU A 180 -5.76 6.63 18.09
CA LEU A 180 -5.43 6.60 16.66
C LEU A 180 -4.04 7.19 16.41
N PHE A 181 -3.17 6.40 15.77
CA PHE A 181 -1.80 6.78 15.46
C PHE A 181 -1.58 6.76 13.96
N PHE A 182 -0.85 7.76 13.45
CA PHE A 182 -0.50 7.82 12.04
C PHE A 182 0.69 6.90 11.75
N SER A 183 0.47 5.90 10.90
CA SER A 183 1.50 5.02 10.37
C SER A 183 1.20 4.82 8.89
N PRO A 184 1.70 5.73 8.02
CA PRO A 184 1.30 5.78 6.62
C PRO A 184 1.65 4.50 5.86
N HIS A 185 0.95 4.28 4.75
CA HIS A 185 1.49 3.45 3.70
C HIS A 185 2.73 4.12 3.12
N CYS A 186 3.79 3.36 2.99
CA CYS A 186 5.10 3.83 2.58
C CYS A 186 5.79 2.82 1.66
N VAL A 187 6.79 3.29 0.96
CA VAL A 187 7.73 2.49 0.17
C VAL A 187 9.15 2.85 0.59
N ASP A 188 10.13 2.05 0.22
CA ASP A 188 11.53 2.39 0.39
C ASP A 188 11.92 3.50 -0.61
N ALA A 189 11.63 4.74 -0.21
CA ALA A 189 11.81 5.90 -1.08
C ALA A 189 13.27 6.13 -1.47
N GLU A 190 14.20 5.81 -0.59
CA GLU A 190 15.62 5.94 -0.86
C GLU A 190 16.08 4.91 -1.91
N TRP A 191 15.65 3.66 -1.75
CA TRP A 191 15.92 2.58 -2.71
C TRP A 191 15.41 2.92 -4.12
N PHE A 192 14.20 3.50 -4.22
CA PHE A 192 13.62 3.95 -5.49
C PHE A 192 14.38 5.15 -6.07
N ALA A 193 14.66 6.18 -5.26
CA ALA A 193 15.33 7.39 -5.71
C ALA A 193 16.76 7.11 -6.24
N GLN A 194 17.53 6.27 -5.54
CA GLN A 194 18.89 5.90 -5.94
C GLN A 194 18.95 5.17 -7.29
N ARG A 195 17.87 4.52 -7.72
CA ARG A 195 17.79 3.74 -8.97
C ARG A 195 17.06 4.45 -10.11
N ALA A 196 16.29 5.49 -9.79
CA ALA A 196 15.56 6.29 -10.79
C ALA A 196 16.47 7.39 -11.39
N THR A 197 17.62 6.99 -11.95
CA THR A 197 18.66 7.92 -12.42
C THR A 197 18.38 8.46 -13.82
N PRO A 198 19.02 9.59 -14.24
CA PRO A 198 18.96 10.09 -15.62
C PRO A 198 19.43 9.05 -16.64
N GLU A 199 20.44 8.24 -16.30
CA GLU A 199 20.99 7.18 -17.15
C GLU A 199 19.96 6.06 -17.35
N ALA A 200 19.27 5.62 -16.27
CA ALA A 200 18.19 4.65 -16.35
C ALA A 200 17.02 5.16 -17.22
N ARG A 201 16.69 6.47 -17.10
CA ARG A 201 15.72 7.15 -17.98
C ARG A 201 16.15 7.07 -19.44
N ALA A 202 17.37 7.49 -19.74
CA ALA A 202 17.89 7.53 -21.11
C ALA A 202 17.95 6.12 -21.72
N ALA A 203 18.46 5.15 -20.98
CA ALA A 203 18.58 3.77 -21.43
C ALA A 203 17.23 3.13 -21.76
N LEU A 204 16.22 3.30 -20.88
CA LEU A 204 14.89 2.74 -21.11
C LEU A 204 14.18 3.42 -22.29
N ARG A 205 14.26 4.76 -22.40
CA ARG A 205 13.67 5.49 -23.53
C ARG A 205 14.32 5.09 -24.86
N ALA A 206 15.65 4.98 -24.90
CA ALA A 206 16.37 4.51 -26.10
C ALA A 206 15.94 3.11 -26.52
N ARG A 207 15.82 2.17 -25.56
CA ARG A 207 15.35 0.79 -25.80
C ARG A 207 13.94 0.75 -26.39
N LEU A 208 13.07 1.68 -25.99
CA LEU A 208 11.69 1.75 -26.46
C LEU A 208 11.51 2.65 -27.70
N GLY A 209 12.56 3.31 -28.19
CA GLY A 209 12.50 4.22 -29.30
C GLY A 209 11.77 5.55 -28.98
N ILE A 210 11.67 5.92 -27.72
CA ILE A 210 11.00 7.15 -27.27
C ILE A 210 11.97 8.32 -27.41
N ALA A 211 11.61 9.31 -28.22
CA ALA A 211 12.43 10.51 -28.44
C ALA A 211 12.57 11.35 -27.15
N PRO A 212 13.70 12.07 -26.96
CA PRO A 212 13.96 12.82 -25.72
C PRO A 212 12.93 13.90 -25.41
N ASP A 213 12.33 14.52 -26.40
CA ASP A 213 11.34 15.59 -26.32
C ASP A 213 9.90 15.10 -26.08
N ARG A 214 9.65 13.80 -26.26
CA ARG A 214 8.35 13.20 -26.01
C ARG A 214 8.01 13.23 -24.52
N ARG A 215 6.74 13.50 -24.22
CA ARG A 215 6.21 13.30 -22.87
C ARG A 215 5.74 11.84 -22.69
N VAL A 216 5.98 11.28 -21.53
CA VAL A 216 5.62 9.89 -21.24
C VAL A 216 4.70 9.84 -20.02
N VAL A 217 3.49 9.32 -20.24
CA VAL A 217 2.51 9.09 -19.19
C VAL A 217 2.50 7.61 -18.81
N LEU A 218 2.74 7.30 -17.54
CA LEU A 218 2.83 5.94 -17.02
C LEU A 218 1.51 5.49 -16.41
N PHE A 219 1.09 4.29 -16.77
CA PHE A 219 0.19 3.46 -15.98
C PHE A 219 0.98 2.30 -15.38
N ALA A 220 0.89 2.08 -14.06
CA ALA A 220 1.53 0.96 -13.37
C ALA A 220 0.50 0.17 -12.55
N GLY A 221 0.34 -1.12 -12.85
CA GLY A 221 -0.56 -2.01 -12.11
C GLY A 221 -1.27 -3.06 -12.95
N LYS A 222 -2.11 -3.86 -12.30
CA LYS A 222 -2.90 -4.91 -12.95
C LYS A 222 -3.86 -4.35 -14.00
N LEU A 223 -3.93 -4.98 -15.16
CA LEU A 223 -4.82 -4.56 -16.25
C LEU A 223 -6.22 -5.16 -16.06
N VAL A 224 -6.94 -4.66 -15.06
CA VAL A 224 -8.27 -5.11 -14.65
C VAL A 224 -9.29 -3.95 -14.64
N PRO A 225 -10.60 -4.22 -14.78
CA PRO A 225 -11.62 -3.17 -14.99
C PRO A 225 -11.62 -2.07 -13.94
N PHE A 226 -11.45 -2.38 -12.65
CA PHE A 226 -11.50 -1.36 -11.61
C PHE A 226 -10.29 -0.40 -11.60
N LYS A 227 -9.19 -0.79 -12.25
CA LYS A 227 -7.99 0.05 -12.44
C LYS A 227 -8.14 1.04 -13.61
N ARG A 228 -9.12 0.85 -14.51
CA ARG A 228 -9.52 1.76 -15.58
C ARG A 228 -8.38 2.21 -16.53
N PRO A 229 -7.50 1.31 -17.01
CA PRO A 229 -6.37 1.71 -17.87
C PRO A 229 -6.84 2.31 -19.21
N LEU A 230 -8.03 1.98 -19.71
CA LEU A 230 -8.58 2.51 -20.95
C LEU A 230 -8.89 4.02 -20.89
N ASP A 231 -9.22 4.54 -19.70
CA ASP A 231 -9.44 5.97 -19.50
C ASP A 231 -8.17 6.78 -19.85
N LEU A 232 -6.99 6.22 -19.56
CA LEU A 232 -5.73 6.87 -19.90
C LEU A 232 -5.53 6.99 -21.40
N ILE A 233 -5.77 5.92 -22.17
CA ILE A 233 -5.65 5.97 -23.63
C ILE A 233 -6.57 7.05 -24.22
N THR A 234 -7.82 7.06 -23.75
CA THR A 234 -8.81 8.07 -24.20
C THR A 234 -8.40 9.49 -23.78
N ALA A 235 -7.87 9.68 -22.58
CA ALA A 235 -7.41 11.00 -22.13
C ALA A 235 -6.21 11.50 -22.95
N VAL A 236 -5.22 10.63 -23.20
CA VAL A 236 -4.05 11.00 -24.01
C VAL A 236 -4.43 11.31 -25.47
N SER A 237 -5.41 10.60 -26.05
CA SER A 237 -5.89 10.94 -27.39
C SER A 237 -6.48 12.35 -27.48
N GLN A 238 -7.08 12.87 -26.40
CA GLN A 238 -7.60 14.25 -26.33
C GLN A 238 -6.48 15.30 -26.20
N LEU A 239 -5.27 14.94 -25.83
CA LEU A 239 -4.12 15.85 -25.73
C LEU A 239 -3.51 16.17 -27.10
N LYS A 240 -3.67 15.30 -28.11
CA LYS A 240 -3.04 15.43 -29.44
C LYS A 240 -3.24 16.78 -30.12
N SER A 241 -4.38 17.40 -29.94
CA SER A 241 -4.71 18.68 -30.57
C SER A 241 -4.34 19.92 -29.76
N ARG A 242 -3.95 19.77 -28.51
CA ARG A 242 -3.81 20.89 -27.55
C ARG A 242 -2.62 20.79 -26.60
N GLY A 243 -1.90 19.69 -26.61
CA GLY A 243 -0.83 19.39 -25.66
C GLY A 243 0.49 19.00 -26.32
N PRO A 244 1.49 18.69 -25.52
CA PRO A 244 2.76 18.15 -26.01
C PRO A 244 2.57 16.76 -26.60
N GLU A 245 3.43 16.38 -27.53
CA GLU A 245 3.45 15.02 -28.08
C GLU A 245 3.71 14.01 -26.96
N THR A 246 2.74 13.11 -26.76
CA THR A 246 2.67 12.28 -25.56
C THR A 246 2.56 10.80 -25.95
N GLU A 247 3.36 9.96 -25.28
CA GLU A 247 3.33 8.52 -25.41
C GLU A 247 2.89 7.87 -24.08
N VAL A 248 2.27 6.70 -24.16
CA VAL A 248 1.82 5.96 -22.99
C VAL A 248 2.75 4.79 -22.71
N LEU A 249 3.16 4.65 -21.46
CA LEU A 249 3.91 3.51 -20.95
C LEU A 249 3.02 2.71 -20.00
N VAL A 250 2.87 1.41 -20.25
CA VAL A 250 2.02 0.52 -19.45
C VAL A 250 2.86 -0.57 -18.82
N ALA A 251 3.10 -0.48 -17.51
CA ALA A 251 3.77 -1.49 -16.71
C ALA A 251 2.72 -2.33 -15.95
N GLY A 252 2.50 -3.55 -16.40
CA GLY A 252 1.53 -4.44 -15.80
C GLY A 252 0.96 -5.47 -16.76
N SER A 253 0.30 -6.46 -16.20
CA SER A 253 -0.37 -7.54 -16.92
C SER A 253 -1.82 -7.71 -16.47
N GLY A 254 -2.62 -8.37 -17.27
CA GLY A 254 -4.02 -8.67 -16.96
C GLY A 254 -4.92 -8.77 -18.20
N PRO A 255 -6.19 -9.13 -17.99
CA PRO A 255 -7.12 -9.47 -19.09
C PRO A 255 -7.42 -8.30 -20.03
N LEU A 256 -7.25 -7.04 -19.61
CA LEU A 256 -7.56 -5.88 -20.45
C LEU A 256 -6.43 -5.52 -21.44
N ARG A 257 -5.30 -6.24 -21.48
CA ARG A 257 -4.20 -5.95 -22.38
C ARG A 257 -4.65 -5.83 -23.85
N PRO A 258 -5.39 -6.80 -24.44
CA PRO A 258 -5.81 -6.73 -25.85
C PRO A 258 -6.74 -5.54 -26.14
N GLU A 259 -7.53 -5.13 -25.16
CA GLU A 259 -8.43 -3.98 -25.31
C GLU A 259 -7.64 -2.66 -25.30
N ILE A 260 -6.61 -2.55 -24.47
CA ILE A 260 -5.74 -1.37 -24.39
C ILE A 260 -4.98 -1.21 -25.71
N GLU A 261 -4.37 -2.30 -26.24
CA GLU A 261 -3.63 -2.30 -27.49
C GLU A 261 -4.53 -1.88 -28.67
N ARG A 262 -5.75 -2.43 -28.75
CA ARG A 262 -6.74 -2.02 -29.78
C ARG A 262 -7.16 -0.57 -29.64
N ALA A 263 -7.44 -0.10 -28.42
CA ALA A 263 -7.85 1.28 -28.18
C ALA A 263 -6.72 2.27 -28.51
N ALA A 264 -5.47 1.95 -28.17
CA ALA A 264 -4.31 2.77 -28.49
C ALA A 264 -4.12 2.88 -30.02
N THR A 265 -4.20 1.76 -30.74
CA THR A 265 -4.11 1.74 -32.22
C THR A 265 -5.26 2.56 -32.86
N ALA A 266 -6.49 2.35 -32.43
CA ALA A 266 -7.65 3.04 -32.97
C ALA A 266 -7.62 4.57 -32.73
N ALA A 267 -7.02 4.98 -31.59
CA ALA A 267 -6.85 6.39 -31.23
C ALA A 267 -5.52 6.97 -31.74
N ASP A 268 -4.71 6.18 -32.42
CA ASP A 268 -3.35 6.52 -32.89
C ASP A 268 -2.47 7.09 -31.74
N VAL A 269 -2.54 6.49 -30.54
CA VAL A 269 -1.75 6.83 -29.36
C VAL A 269 -0.55 5.89 -29.26
N PRO A 270 0.70 6.40 -29.35
CA PRO A 270 1.89 5.55 -29.12
C PRO A 270 1.84 4.95 -27.71
N CYS A 271 1.82 3.62 -27.64
CA CYS A 271 1.63 2.89 -26.38
C CYS A 271 2.60 1.71 -26.27
N HIS A 272 3.46 1.75 -25.23
CA HIS A 272 4.47 0.74 -24.96
C HIS A 272 3.99 -0.18 -23.83
N MET A 273 3.66 -1.44 -24.18
CA MET A 273 3.18 -2.46 -23.26
C MET A 273 4.34 -3.30 -22.70
N LEU A 274 4.83 -2.96 -21.51
CA LEU A 274 5.98 -3.64 -20.90
C LEU A 274 5.63 -5.04 -20.35
N GLY A 275 4.36 -5.32 -20.08
CA GLY A 275 3.97 -6.53 -19.38
C GLY A 275 4.18 -6.41 -17.87
N PHE A 276 4.25 -7.56 -17.19
CA PHE A 276 4.60 -7.61 -15.78
C PHE A 276 6.05 -7.12 -15.60
N CYS A 277 6.24 -6.17 -14.68
CA CYS A 277 7.56 -5.67 -14.29
C CYS A 277 7.74 -5.93 -12.80
N ASN A 278 8.90 -6.50 -12.44
CA ASN A 278 9.20 -6.78 -11.05
C ASN A 278 9.75 -5.54 -10.33
N GLN A 279 9.95 -5.61 -9.01
CA GLN A 279 10.32 -4.47 -8.18
C GLN A 279 11.60 -3.76 -8.67
N SER A 280 12.62 -4.51 -9.07
CA SER A 280 13.90 -3.93 -9.50
C SER A 280 13.83 -3.16 -10.82
N GLU A 281 12.83 -3.44 -11.67
CA GLU A 281 12.62 -2.76 -12.95
C GLU A 281 11.88 -1.44 -12.79
N MET A 282 11.05 -1.31 -11.73
CA MET A 282 10.12 -0.19 -11.55
C MET A 282 10.82 1.19 -11.46
N PRO A 283 11.97 1.37 -10.78
CA PRO A 283 12.63 2.68 -10.72
C PRO A 283 12.99 3.25 -12.10
N ALA A 284 13.50 2.42 -13.01
CA ALA A 284 13.81 2.84 -14.39
C ALA A 284 12.56 3.24 -15.16
N ILE A 285 11.43 2.54 -14.92
CA ILE A 285 10.12 2.81 -15.55
C ILE A 285 9.58 4.16 -15.06
N TYR A 286 9.63 4.41 -13.76
CA TYR A 286 9.28 5.74 -13.22
C TYR A 286 10.21 6.83 -13.74
N ALA A 287 11.52 6.60 -13.78
CA ALA A 287 12.48 7.56 -14.32
C ALA A 287 12.20 7.90 -15.80
N ALA A 288 11.82 6.91 -16.63
CA ALA A 288 11.49 7.10 -18.05
C ALA A 288 10.21 7.90 -18.27
N SER A 289 9.30 7.94 -17.29
CA SER A 289 8.03 8.68 -17.37
C SER A 289 8.16 10.13 -16.90
N ASP A 290 7.16 10.95 -17.22
CA ASP A 290 7.03 12.33 -16.78
C ASP A 290 5.91 12.49 -15.72
N VAL A 291 4.93 11.59 -15.71
CA VAL A 291 3.82 11.55 -14.75
C VAL A 291 3.27 10.13 -14.61
N LEU A 292 2.88 9.74 -13.40
CA LEU A 292 2.09 8.53 -13.17
C LEU A 292 0.58 8.86 -13.15
N VAL A 293 -0.22 8.03 -13.82
CA VAL A 293 -1.69 8.08 -13.74
C VAL A 293 -2.23 6.88 -12.97
N LEU A 294 -3.09 7.16 -11.99
CA LEU A 294 -3.81 6.13 -11.23
C LEU A 294 -5.33 6.38 -11.34
N PRO A 295 -5.98 5.88 -12.42
CA PRO A 295 -7.37 6.20 -12.73
C PRO A 295 -8.38 5.28 -12.01
N SER A 296 -7.91 4.51 -11.06
CA SER A 296 -8.65 3.45 -10.37
C SER A 296 -9.94 3.93 -9.72
N SER A 297 -10.91 3.02 -9.60
CA SER A 297 -12.14 3.23 -8.83
C SER A 297 -11.89 3.09 -7.31
N GLY A 298 -12.92 3.33 -6.49
CA GLY A 298 -12.87 3.20 -5.04
C GLY A 298 -12.62 1.78 -4.50
N ARG A 299 -12.28 0.81 -5.35
CA ARG A 299 -11.70 -0.48 -4.96
C ARG A 299 -10.19 -0.40 -4.70
N GLU A 300 -9.54 0.68 -5.14
CA GLU A 300 -8.13 0.97 -4.81
C GLU A 300 -8.05 1.55 -3.41
N THR A 301 -7.65 0.74 -2.44
CA THR A 301 -7.65 1.15 -1.02
C THR A 301 -6.57 2.17 -0.70
N TRP A 302 -5.44 2.15 -1.45
CA TRP A 302 -4.39 3.17 -1.36
C TRP A 302 -3.80 3.53 -2.72
N GLY A 303 -3.05 2.62 -3.35
CA GLY A 303 -2.31 2.85 -4.59
C GLY A 303 -0.84 3.17 -4.35
N LEU A 304 -0.08 2.20 -3.80
CA LEU A 304 1.34 2.38 -3.45
C LEU A 304 2.24 2.79 -4.62
N VAL A 305 1.85 2.49 -5.86
CA VAL A 305 2.52 2.99 -7.07
C VAL A 305 2.62 4.52 -7.11
N ALA A 306 1.70 5.24 -6.43
CA ALA A 306 1.79 6.69 -6.28
C ALA A 306 2.95 7.10 -5.35
N ASN A 307 3.18 6.37 -4.26
CA ASN A 307 4.35 6.59 -3.40
C ASN A 307 5.66 6.30 -4.15
N GLU A 308 5.70 5.23 -4.95
CA GLU A 308 6.87 4.87 -5.78
C GLU A 308 7.19 5.96 -6.80
N ALA A 309 6.16 6.48 -7.50
CA ALA A 309 6.33 7.57 -8.45
C ALA A 309 6.89 8.83 -7.77
N LEU A 310 6.32 9.22 -6.61
CA LEU A 310 6.80 10.38 -5.84
C LEU A 310 8.24 10.16 -5.34
N ALA A 311 8.58 8.95 -4.89
CA ALA A 311 9.94 8.59 -4.50
C ALA A 311 10.95 8.73 -5.64
N CYS A 312 10.51 8.47 -6.89
CA CYS A 312 11.29 8.68 -8.10
C CYS A 312 11.21 10.13 -8.65
N GLY A 313 10.65 11.07 -7.90
CA GLY A 313 10.50 12.47 -8.32
C GLY A 313 9.47 12.67 -9.43
N ARG A 314 8.53 11.74 -9.63
CA ARG A 314 7.48 11.85 -10.65
C ARG A 314 6.17 12.33 -10.03
N PRO A 315 5.55 13.39 -10.58
CA PRO A 315 4.22 13.81 -10.16
C PRO A 315 3.17 12.76 -10.49
N ILE A 316 2.02 12.88 -9.84
CA ILE A 316 0.92 11.92 -9.99
C ILE A 316 -0.38 12.60 -10.42
N VAL A 317 -1.16 11.91 -11.24
CA VAL A 317 -2.56 12.27 -11.53
C VAL A 317 -3.44 11.10 -11.10
N VAL A 318 -4.29 11.34 -10.12
CA VAL A 318 -5.08 10.27 -9.48
C VAL A 318 -6.58 10.60 -9.51
N SER A 319 -7.43 9.58 -9.61
CA SER A 319 -8.85 9.79 -9.45
C SER A 319 -9.19 10.15 -8.00
N ASP A 320 -10.25 10.90 -7.79
CA ASP A 320 -10.78 11.22 -6.46
C ASP A 320 -11.31 10.00 -5.69
N ALA A 321 -11.43 8.84 -6.34
CA ALA A 321 -11.84 7.58 -5.73
C ALA A 321 -10.68 6.78 -5.12
N VAL A 322 -9.44 7.02 -5.53
CA VAL A 322 -8.25 6.29 -5.04
C VAL A 322 -7.94 6.65 -3.58
N GLY A 323 -7.55 5.65 -2.79
CA GLY A 323 -7.30 5.80 -1.35
C GLY A 323 -6.33 6.91 -0.99
N CYS A 324 -5.22 7.05 -1.71
CA CYS A 324 -4.18 8.04 -1.46
C CYS A 324 -4.49 9.47 -1.97
N ALA A 325 -5.58 9.68 -2.71
CA ALA A 325 -5.86 10.98 -3.34
C ALA A 325 -5.84 12.18 -2.35
N PRO A 326 -6.53 12.13 -1.19
CA PRO A 326 -6.52 13.24 -0.26
C PRO A 326 -5.15 13.49 0.39
N ASP A 327 -4.32 12.47 0.42
CA ASP A 327 -3.04 12.46 1.12
C ASP A 327 -1.87 12.90 0.23
N LEU A 328 -1.85 12.43 -1.02
CA LEU A 328 -0.69 12.59 -1.89
C LEU A 328 -0.85 13.68 -2.97
N ALA A 329 -2.09 14.03 -3.36
CA ALA A 329 -2.32 14.89 -4.53
C ALA A 329 -3.30 16.05 -4.33
N ALA A 330 -4.11 16.06 -3.25
CA ALA A 330 -5.26 16.98 -3.14
C ALA A 330 -4.89 18.47 -3.03
N ASP A 331 -3.72 18.81 -2.49
CA ASP A 331 -3.25 20.19 -2.38
C ASP A 331 -2.54 20.71 -3.65
N GLY A 332 -2.40 19.86 -4.67
CA GLY A 332 -1.76 20.20 -5.94
C GLY A 332 -0.23 20.27 -5.92
N SER A 333 0.42 20.10 -4.75
CA SER A 333 1.88 20.25 -4.60
C SER A 333 2.69 19.13 -5.26
N ALA A 334 2.15 17.92 -5.36
CA ALA A 334 2.84 16.76 -5.93
C ALA A 334 2.06 16.10 -7.09
N GLY A 335 0.92 16.65 -7.46
CA GLY A 335 0.08 16.10 -8.53
C GLY A 335 -1.28 16.73 -8.64
N ARG A 336 -2.21 16.04 -9.31
CA ARG A 336 -3.60 16.50 -9.48
C ARG A 336 -4.58 15.38 -9.15
N VAL A 337 -5.75 15.79 -8.66
CA VAL A 337 -6.91 14.92 -8.45
C VAL A 337 -7.99 15.28 -9.46
N TYR A 338 -8.65 14.29 -10.03
CA TYR A 338 -9.76 14.47 -10.96
C TYR A 338 -10.95 13.57 -10.59
N PRO A 339 -12.19 13.90 -10.97
CA PRO A 339 -13.37 13.07 -10.72
C PRO A 339 -13.27 11.71 -11.43
N MET A 340 -13.42 10.61 -10.72
CA MET A 340 -13.32 9.25 -11.25
C MET A 340 -14.29 9.02 -12.41
N GLY A 341 -13.75 8.60 -13.55
CA GLY A 341 -14.52 8.36 -14.78
C GLY A 341 -14.72 9.58 -15.68
N ASP A 342 -14.38 10.80 -15.23
CA ASP A 342 -14.36 11.97 -16.08
C ASP A 342 -13.03 12.03 -16.87
N VAL A 343 -13.05 11.40 -18.05
CA VAL A 343 -11.87 11.33 -18.94
C VAL A 343 -11.43 12.72 -19.42
N ALA A 344 -12.38 13.66 -19.61
CA ALA A 344 -12.03 15.02 -20.01
C ALA A 344 -11.31 15.77 -18.87
N ALA A 345 -11.73 15.57 -17.62
CA ALA A 345 -11.01 16.10 -16.47
C ALA A 345 -9.62 15.45 -16.31
N LEU A 346 -9.49 14.14 -16.57
CA LEU A 346 -8.19 13.48 -16.61
C LEU A 346 -7.27 14.11 -17.67
N ALA A 347 -7.78 14.34 -18.89
CA ALA A 347 -7.01 14.97 -19.96
C ALA A 347 -6.56 16.40 -19.56
N ARG A 348 -7.42 17.20 -18.94
CA ARG A 348 -7.04 18.53 -18.42
C ARG A 348 -5.98 18.45 -17.33
N ALA A 349 -6.12 17.53 -16.38
CA ALA A 349 -5.13 17.33 -15.31
C ALA A 349 -3.76 16.89 -15.85
N LEU A 350 -3.75 16.00 -16.85
CA LEU A 350 -2.53 15.60 -17.55
C LEU A 350 -1.90 16.77 -18.30
N HIS A 351 -2.68 17.52 -19.06
CA HIS A 351 -2.21 18.69 -19.76
C HIS A 351 -1.52 19.69 -18.82
N ASP A 352 -2.15 19.98 -17.69
CA ASP A 352 -1.62 20.90 -16.70
C ASP A 352 -0.28 20.38 -16.10
N VAL A 353 -0.23 19.12 -15.67
CA VAL A 353 1.00 18.55 -15.08
C VAL A 353 2.14 18.43 -16.09
N LEU A 354 1.85 18.13 -17.35
CA LEU A 354 2.87 17.99 -18.40
C LEU A 354 3.46 19.33 -18.83
N LEU A 355 2.69 20.41 -18.79
CA LEU A 355 3.14 21.77 -19.11
C LEU A 355 3.71 22.52 -17.89
N HIS A 356 3.11 22.30 -16.72
CA HIS A 356 3.46 22.95 -15.47
C HIS A 356 3.71 21.91 -14.37
N PRO A 357 4.79 21.11 -14.49
CA PRO A 357 5.05 20.06 -13.51
C PRO A 357 5.30 20.65 -12.11
N PRO A 358 4.81 19.98 -11.06
CA PRO A 358 5.20 20.30 -9.69
C PRO A 358 6.72 20.34 -9.53
N ILE A 359 7.19 21.26 -8.69
CA ILE A 359 8.63 21.37 -8.41
C ILE A 359 9.14 20.15 -7.65
N CYS A 360 10.34 19.69 -7.95
CA CYS A 360 10.93 18.48 -7.37
C CYS A 360 10.94 18.50 -5.83
N GLU A 361 11.22 19.68 -5.24
CA GLU A 361 11.22 19.85 -3.78
C GLU A 361 9.84 19.55 -3.15
N ALA A 362 8.75 20.03 -3.75
CA ALA A 362 7.40 19.77 -3.25
C ALA A 362 7.03 18.28 -3.33
N ILE A 363 7.46 17.60 -4.40
CA ILE A 363 7.30 16.14 -4.54
C ILE A 363 8.08 15.42 -3.45
N SER A 364 9.34 15.82 -3.21
CA SER A 364 10.20 15.23 -2.18
C SER A 364 9.64 15.42 -0.77
N VAL A 365 9.17 16.63 -0.43
CA VAL A 365 8.50 16.91 0.85
C VAL A 365 7.25 16.03 1.03
N ARG A 366 6.46 15.86 -0.04
CA ARG A 366 5.30 14.98 0.00
C ARG A 366 5.69 13.52 0.24
N SER A 367 6.69 13.01 -0.48
CA SER A 367 7.22 11.65 -0.33
C SER A 367 7.73 11.40 1.09
N ALA A 368 8.50 12.34 1.67
CA ALA A 368 9.08 12.24 3.01
C ALA A 368 8.00 12.10 4.11
N ARG A 369 6.84 12.76 3.96
CA ARG A 369 5.72 12.65 4.90
C ARG A 369 5.11 11.23 4.96
N TYR A 370 5.29 10.43 3.90
CA TYR A 370 4.81 9.06 3.78
C TYR A 370 5.98 8.07 3.70
N SER A 371 7.03 8.32 4.49
CA SER A 371 8.25 7.51 4.56
C SER A 371 8.12 6.35 5.55
N ILE A 372 9.05 5.40 5.45
CA ILE A 372 9.21 4.30 6.40
C ILE A 372 9.44 4.83 7.81
N ALA A 373 10.29 5.84 7.98
CA ALA A 373 10.58 6.44 9.29
C ALA A 373 9.32 6.96 9.99
N VAL A 374 8.44 7.67 9.26
CA VAL A 374 7.16 8.15 9.80
C VAL A 374 6.22 6.99 10.15
N ALA A 375 6.22 5.94 9.33
CA ALA A 375 5.39 4.76 9.61
C ALA A 375 5.87 4.00 10.85
N VAL A 376 7.19 3.84 11.03
CA VAL A 376 7.83 3.24 12.20
C VAL A 376 7.55 4.07 13.45
N GLU A 377 7.74 5.38 13.41
CA GLU A 377 7.42 6.27 14.53
C GLU A 377 5.97 6.07 15.01
N GLY A 378 5.04 6.00 14.08
CA GLY A 378 3.63 5.73 14.40
C GLY A 378 3.41 4.40 15.11
N ILE A 379 4.11 3.32 14.68
CA ILE A 379 4.04 1.99 15.32
C ILE A 379 4.63 2.05 16.73
N LEU A 380 5.81 2.65 16.89
CA LEU A 380 6.48 2.76 18.19
C LEU A 380 5.62 3.54 19.19
N ARG A 381 5.10 4.70 18.81
CA ARG A 381 4.20 5.51 19.66
C ARG A 381 2.93 4.75 20.08
N ALA A 382 2.34 3.99 19.15
CA ALA A 382 1.18 3.16 19.47
C ALA A 382 1.54 2.04 20.44
N THR A 383 2.71 1.40 20.26
CA THR A 383 3.21 0.33 21.14
C THR A 383 3.47 0.86 22.53
N GLU A 384 4.20 1.97 22.66
CA GLU A 384 4.44 2.64 23.95
C GLU A 384 3.11 2.98 24.65
N PHE A 385 2.16 3.54 23.92
CA PHE A 385 0.85 3.90 24.46
C PHE A 385 0.14 2.69 25.08
N VAL A 386 0.05 1.57 24.36
CA VAL A 386 -0.70 0.41 24.85
C VAL A 386 0.02 -0.30 26.00
N VAL A 387 1.35 -0.35 25.99
CA VAL A 387 2.16 -0.92 27.08
C VAL A 387 2.01 -0.07 28.34
N GLN A 388 2.09 1.25 28.24
CA GLN A 388 1.85 2.17 29.38
C GLN A 388 0.44 2.07 29.93
N GLN A 389 -0.58 1.92 29.08
CA GLN A 389 -1.96 1.74 29.52
C GLN A 389 -2.14 0.43 30.30
N ARG A 390 -1.50 -0.66 29.86
CA ARG A 390 -1.48 -1.94 30.57
C ARG A 390 -0.86 -1.80 31.95
N ALA A 391 0.31 -1.18 32.05
CA ALA A 391 1.01 -0.95 33.30
C ALA A 391 0.16 -0.14 34.31
N ARG A 392 -0.55 0.90 33.84
CA ARG A 392 -1.48 1.72 34.69
C ARG A 392 -2.67 0.93 35.23
N ARG A 393 -3.10 -0.14 34.54
CA ARG A 393 -4.20 -1.01 35.00
C ARG A 393 -3.73 -2.05 36.02
N GLY A 394 -2.43 -2.08 36.35
CA GLY A 394 -1.86 -3.05 37.28
C GLY A 394 -1.79 -4.48 36.73
N GLU A 395 -1.95 -4.65 35.41
CA GLU A 395 -1.83 -5.95 34.76
C GLU A 395 -0.33 -6.33 34.68
N PRO A 396 0.06 -7.57 35.07
CA PRO A 396 1.46 -7.95 35.11
C PRO A 396 2.09 -7.84 33.71
N THR A 397 3.16 -7.06 33.62
CA THR A 397 4.09 -7.16 32.48
C THR A 397 4.88 -8.46 32.64
N PHE A 398 5.02 -9.27 31.60
CA PHE A 398 5.85 -10.46 31.58
C PHE A 398 7.36 -10.11 31.62
N ARG A 399 7.77 -9.29 32.58
CA ARG A 399 9.20 -9.16 32.89
C ARG A 399 9.60 -10.39 33.71
N GLY A 400 10.01 -11.43 33.01
CA GLY A 400 10.74 -12.53 33.65
C GLY A 400 12.00 -11.95 34.29
N SER A 401 12.16 -12.19 35.60
CA SER A 401 13.43 -12.03 36.24
C SER A 401 14.50 -12.79 35.44
N ARG A 402 15.45 -12.04 34.88
CA ARG A 402 16.71 -12.62 34.41
C ARG A 402 17.51 -13.13 35.58
#